data_77fb404ae9beaaa7b9b943a17585745a
#
_entry.id   77fb404ae9beaaa7b9b943a17585745a
#
_cell.length_a   1.000
_cell.length_b   1.000
_cell.length_c   1.000
_cell.angle_alpha   90.00
_cell.angle_beta   90.00
_cell.angle_gamma   90.00
#
_symmetry.space_group_name_H-M   'P 1'
#
loop_
_entity.id
_entity.type
_entity.pdbx_description
1 polymer ?
#
loop_
_entity_poly.entity_id
_entity_poly.type
_entity_poly.pdbx_seq_one_letter_code
_entity_poly.pdbx_strand_id
1 'polypeptide(L)'
;RFGDPRRTSIVPDAGEIDAEDLIAEEDIVITISHQSYIKRQALTNFRNQNRGGRGVKAGSGKIVKEDNKVTGDFSEHLLLASTHDNILFFTNQGRVYRQKGYEIPEAGRQAKGTFIRNLLPLVENEKITAIIAVKTGISEDENKFLFMATNKGVIKKTSVSEFKTARRAGLIAINLDDDEDLIDVKLTSGHHDILLATRDGYAIRFNESDVRPMGRTAHGVRGITLRHHDVLVSMDSCEGDSGEVLTVTEG
;
A
#
# COMPACT_ATOMS: atom_id res chain seq x y z
N ARG A 1 12.17 -70.46 -1.15
CA ARG A 1 12.30 -69.09 -1.58
C ARG A 1 10.96 -68.43 -1.36
N PHE A 2 10.84 -67.69 -0.28
CA PHE A 2 9.63 -66.90 0.03
C PHE A 2 9.92 -65.46 -0.39
N GLY A 3 9.67 -65.14 -1.66
CA GLY A 3 9.72 -63.77 -2.17
C GLY A 3 8.32 -63.19 -2.14
N ASP A 4 8.06 -62.30 -1.20
CA ASP A 4 6.81 -61.53 -1.19
C ASP A 4 6.96 -60.36 -2.18
N PRO A 5 6.06 -60.18 -3.15
CA PRO A 5 6.14 -59.07 -4.07
C PRO A 5 6.00 -57.72 -3.31
N ARG A 6 6.86 -56.78 -3.57
CA ARG A 6 6.78 -55.45 -2.97
C ARG A 6 5.43 -54.83 -3.25
N ARG A 7 4.75 -54.38 -2.21
CA ARG A 7 3.46 -53.65 -2.28
C ARG A 7 3.65 -52.14 -2.33
N THR A 8 4.90 -51.66 -2.14
CA THR A 8 5.25 -50.25 -2.23
C THR A 8 5.58 -49.88 -3.68
N SER A 9 4.91 -48.89 -4.22
CA SER A 9 5.26 -48.22 -5.48
C SER A 9 5.97 -46.91 -5.18
N ILE A 10 7.01 -46.58 -5.99
CA ILE A 10 7.62 -45.29 -5.98
C ILE A 10 6.73 -44.43 -6.87
N VAL A 11 6.01 -43.46 -6.27
CA VAL A 11 5.28 -42.45 -6.99
C VAL A 11 6.17 -41.21 -7.12
N PRO A 12 6.09 -40.45 -8.21
CA PRO A 12 6.72 -39.13 -8.27
C PRO A 12 6.32 -38.33 -7.05
N ASP A 13 7.28 -37.58 -6.50
CA ASP A 13 6.99 -36.62 -5.44
C ASP A 13 5.91 -35.68 -5.93
N ALA A 14 4.82 -35.53 -5.20
CA ALA A 14 3.70 -34.67 -5.55
C ALA A 14 4.05 -33.16 -5.42
N GLY A 15 5.34 -32.84 -5.16
CA GLY A 15 5.81 -31.49 -4.85
C GLY A 15 5.57 -31.15 -3.38
N GLU A 16 6.39 -30.28 -2.86
CA GLU A 16 6.14 -29.67 -1.56
C GLU A 16 4.82 -28.88 -1.66
N ILE A 17 3.82 -29.28 -0.86
CA ILE A 17 2.60 -28.49 -0.70
C ILE A 17 3.04 -27.18 -0.04
N ASP A 18 2.97 -26.06 -0.75
CA ASP A 18 3.24 -24.77 -0.15
C ASP A 18 2.13 -24.50 0.91
N ALA A 19 2.52 -23.95 2.05
CA ALA A 19 1.55 -23.57 3.09
C ALA A 19 0.48 -22.61 2.54
N GLU A 20 0.81 -21.88 1.49
CA GLU A 20 -0.10 -20.98 0.77
C GLU A 20 -1.22 -21.75 0.06
N ASP A 21 -0.95 -22.94 -0.47
CA ASP A 21 -1.94 -23.79 -1.16
C ASP A 21 -3.07 -24.27 -0.23
N LEU A 22 -2.83 -24.27 1.09
CA LEU A 22 -3.80 -24.65 2.11
C LEU A 22 -4.69 -23.48 2.57
N ILE A 23 -4.39 -22.26 2.15
CA ILE A 23 -5.11 -21.04 2.53
C ILE A 23 -6.13 -20.73 1.43
N ALA A 24 -7.40 -20.56 1.80
CA ALA A 24 -8.42 -20.17 0.85
C ALA A 24 -8.14 -18.76 0.29
N GLU A 25 -8.28 -18.62 -1.02
CA GLU A 25 -8.25 -17.30 -1.67
C GLU A 25 -9.58 -16.59 -1.43
N GLU A 26 -9.54 -15.47 -0.73
CA GLU A 26 -10.69 -14.67 -0.36
C GLU A 26 -10.39 -13.18 -0.54
N ASP A 27 -11.41 -12.43 -0.95
CA ASP A 27 -11.33 -10.96 -0.97
C ASP A 27 -11.35 -10.42 0.46
N ILE A 28 -10.38 -9.59 0.79
CA ILE A 28 -10.21 -8.98 2.09
C ILE A 28 -10.13 -7.46 2.01
N VAL A 29 -10.57 -6.82 3.07
CA VAL A 29 -10.39 -5.38 3.31
C VAL A 29 -9.35 -5.21 4.41
N ILE A 30 -8.25 -4.56 4.07
CA ILE A 30 -7.19 -4.19 5.01
C ILE A 30 -7.41 -2.74 5.43
N THR A 31 -7.40 -2.47 6.71
CA THR A 31 -7.51 -1.12 7.24
C THR A 31 -6.34 -0.82 8.17
N ILE A 32 -5.77 0.39 8.03
CA ILE A 32 -4.79 0.93 8.98
C ILE A 32 -5.39 2.19 9.58
N SER A 33 -5.38 2.27 10.90
CA SER A 33 -5.87 3.44 11.61
C SER A 33 -4.78 4.49 11.83
N HIS A 34 -5.19 5.73 12.11
CA HIS A 34 -4.30 6.84 12.43
C HIS A 34 -3.35 6.54 13.60
N GLN A 35 -3.80 5.72 14.56
CA GLN A 35 -2.95 5.24 15.67
C GLN A 35 -2.10 4.01 15.29
N SER A 36 -1.95 3.71 14.00
CA SER A 36 -1.13 2.62 13.48
C SER A 36 -1.59 1.21 13.90
N TYR A 37 -2.90 0.99 13.99
CA TYR A 37 -3.47 -0.35 14.15
C TYR A 37 -3.91 -0.89 12.80
N ILE A 38 -3.46 -2.10 12.49
CA ILE A 38 -3.80 -2.81 11.26
C ILE A 38 -4.70 -4.00 11.54
N LYS A 39 -5.63 -4.25 10.63
CA LYS A 39 -6.44 -5.46 10.60
C LYS A 39 -6.88 -5.81 9.19
N ARG A 40 -7.16 -7.10 8.96
CA ARG A 40 -7.91 -7.55 7.79
C ARG A 40 -9.30 -8.02 8.17
N GLN A 41 -10.21 -7.95 7.23
CA GLN A 41 -11.59 -8.42 7.36
C GLN A 41 -12.02 -9.03 6.03
N ALA A 42 -12.81 -10.08 6.05
CA ALA A 42 -13.41 -10.60 4.83
C ALA A 42 -14.33 -9.55 4.21
N LEU A 43 -14.29 -9.40 2.88
CA LEU A 43 -15.13 -8.44 2.14
C LEU A 43 -16.62 -8.70 2.40
N THR A 44 -17.02 -9.95 2.65
CA THR A 44 -18.39 -10.35 2.98
C THR A 44 -18.96 -9.66 4.23
N ASN A 45 -18.10 -9.14 5.11
CA ASN A 45 -18.51 -8.36 6.29
C ASN A 45 -19.02 -6.95 5.93
N PHE A 46 -18.80 -6.50 4.69
CA PHE A 46 -19.23 -5.21 4.17
C PHE A 46 -20.42 -5.41 3.23
N ARG A 47 -21.53 -4.78 3.55
CA ARG A 47 -22.77 -4.85 2.74
C ARG A 47 -22.88 -3.63 1.85
N ASN A 48 -23.37 -3.81 0.65
CA ASN A 48 -23.76 -2.70 -0.22
C ASN A 48 -24.77 -1.80 0.48
N GLN A 49 -24.50 -0.51 0.52
CA GLN A 49 -25.41 0.48 1.12
C GLN A 49 -26.19 1.19 0.01
N ASN A 50 -27.51 1.21 0.13
CA ASN A 50 -28.37 1.99 -0.74
C ASN A 50 -28.37 3.46 -0.31
N ARG A 51 -28.77 4.35 -1.22
CA ARG A 51 -28.95 5.78 -0.95
C ARG A 51 -29.90 5.97 0.26
N GLY A 52 -29.45 6.72 1.28
CA GLY A 52 -30.20 6.93 2.52
C GLY A 52 -29.98 5.87 3.60
N GLY A 53 -29.18 4.83 3.33
CA GLY A 53 -28.79 3.85 4.36
C GLY A 53 -27.80 4.45 5.37
N ARG A 54 -27.85 3.91 6.61
CA ARG A 54 -26.81 4.23 7.61
C ARG A 54 -25.54 3.45 7.29
N GLY A 55 -24.43 4.16 7.04
CA GLY A 55 -23.11 3.55 6.83
C GLY A 55 -22.71 2.66 8.01
N VAL A 56 -21.74 1.78 7.76
CA VAL A 56 -21.20 0.84 8.73
C VAL A 56 -19.94 1.44 9.35
N LYS A 57 -19.88 1.51 10.70
CA LYS A 57 -18.65 1.93 11.39
C LYS A 57 -17.60 0.83 11.25
N ALA A 58 -16.49 1.15 10.63
CA ALA A 58 -15.36 0.23 10.42
C ALA A 58 -14.33 0.23 11.56
N GLY A 59 -14.48 1.09 12.56
CA GLY A 59 -13.54 1.23 13.67
C GLY A 59 -14.21 1.46 15.02
N SER A 60 -13.47 1.23 16.11
CA SER A 60 -13.92 1.41 17.50
C SER A 60 -13.79 2.85 17.99
N GLY A 61 -13.15 3.74 17.22
CA GLY A 61 -12.82 5.09 17.66
C GLY A 61 -14.03 5.99 17.82
N LYS A 62 -14.22 6.57 19.00
CA LYS A 62 -15.04 7.77 19.16
C LYS A 62 -14.18 8.95 18.74
N ILE A 63 -14.57 9.60 17.64
CA ILE A 63 -13.99 10.89 17.28
C ILE A 63 -14.56 11.90 18.27
N VAL A 64 -13.73 12.39 19.18
CA VAL A 64 -14.07 13.49 20.08
C VAL A 64 -13.41 14.75 19.51
N LYS A 65 -14.21 15.74 19.20
CA LYS A 65 -13.72 17.07 18.81
C LYS A 65 -13.68 17.94 20.08
N GLU A 66 -12.52 18.15 20.64
CA GLU A 66 -12.26 19.14 21.67
C GLU A 66 -11.21 20.11 21.17
N ASP A 67 -11.46 21.38 21.24
CA ASP A 67 -10.56 22.51 20.92
C ASP A 67 -9.80 22.37 19.58
N ASN A 68 -10.53 22.14 18.47
CA ASN A 68 -9.97 21.93 17.13
C ASN A 68 -8.98 20.75 17.00
N LYS A 69 -8.86 19.89 18.01
CA LYS A 69 -8.12 18.64 17.93
C LYS A 69 -9.07 17.46 17.75
N VAL A 70 -8.85 16.70 16.70
CA VAL A 70 -9.51 15.42 16.51
C VAL A 70 -8.79 14.42 17.41
N THR A 71 -9.37 14.14 18.59
CA THR A 71 -8.90 13.07 19.46
C THR A 71 -9.76 11.83 19.20
N GLY A 72 -9.15 10.80 18.65
CA GLY A 72 -9.82 9.54 18.35
C GLY A 72 -9.03 8.76 17.29
N ASP A 73 -9.34 7.49 17.15
CA ASP A 73 -8.76 6.64 16.13
C ASP A 73 -9.72 6.54 14.93
N PHE A 74 -9.24 6.76 13.72
CA PHE A 74 -10.01 6.64 12.48
C PHE A 74 -9.19 5.86 11.45
N SER A 75 -9.87 5.26 10.47
CA SER A 75 -9.18 4.56 9.38
C SER A 75 -8.52 5.57 8.45
N GLU A 76 -7.21 5.53 8.36
CA GLU A 76 -6.40 6.40 7.50
C GLU A 76 -6.18 5.75 6.13
N HIS A 77 -5.91 4.43 6.13
CA HIS A 77 -5.76 3.66 4.91
C HIS A 77 -6.80 2.55 4.84
N LEU A 78 -7.34 2.34 3.65
CA LEU A 78 -8.23 1.25 3.31
C LEU A 78 -7.78 0.65 1.98
N LEU A 79 -7.56 -0.66 1.95
CA LEU A 79 -7.12 -1.40 0.78
C LEU A 79 -7.99 -2.63 0.58
N LEU A 80 -8.47 -2.83 -0.65
CA LEU A 80 -9.09 -4.07 -1.09
C LEU A 80 -8.00 -4.96 -1.72
N ALA A 81 -7.92 -6.22 -1.30
CA ALA A 81 -6.91 -7.17 -1.74
C ALA A 81 -7.44 -8.60 -1.63
N SER A 82 -6.70 -9.57 -2.19
CA SER A 82 -6.88 -11.00 -1.91
C SER A 82 -5.99 -11.44 -0.74
N THR A 83 -6.37 -12.53 -0.06
CA THR A 83 -5.52 -13.20 0.93
C THR A 83 -4.15 -13.57 0.36
N HIS A 84 -4.06 -13.92 -0.92
CA HIS A 84 -2.83 -14.34 -1.60
C HIS A 84 -2.01 -13.17 -2.16
N ASP A 85 -2.54 -11.95 -2.20
CA ASP A 85 -1.82 -10.79 -2.70
C ASP A 85 -0.62 -10.45 -1.82
N ASN A 86 0.41 -9.90 -2.45
CA ASN A 86 1.52 -9.27 -1.76
C ASN A 86 1.14 -7.83 -1.40
N ILE A 87 1.12 -7.53 -0.12
CA ILE A 87 0.84 -6.20 0.39
C ILE A 87 2.17 -5.48 0.65
N LEU A 88 2.38 -4.39 -0.07
CA LEU A 88 3.53 -3.53 0.06
C LEU A 88 3.19 -2.34 0.96
N PHE A 89 3.96 -2.15 2.02
CA PHE A 89 3.84 -1.06 2.97
C PHE A 89 4.99 -0.10 2.76
N PHE A 90 4.70 1.10 2.29
CA PHE A 90 5.69 2.16 2.10
C PHE A 90 5.70 3.09 3.29
N THR A 91 6.88 3.57 3.66
CA THR A 91 7.06 4.44 4.82
C THR A 91 7.60 5.80 4.41
N ASN A 92 7.38 6.79 5.28
CA ASN A 92 7.91 8.14 5.09
C ASN A 92 9.44 8.16 4.93
N GLN A 93 10.14 7.17 5.49
CA GLN A 93 11.60 7.05 5.37
C GLN A 93 12.07 6.36 4.07
N GLY A 94 11.17 6.23 3.07
CA GLY A 94 11.51 5.66 1.77
C GLY A 94 11.77 4.15 1.79
N ARG A 95 11.30 3.43 2.80
CA ARG A 95 11.40 1.97 2.90
C ARG A 95 10.10 1.30 2.46
N VAL A 96 10.22 0.04 2.04
CA VAL A 96 9.08 -0.82 1.72
C VAL A 96 9.21 -2.15 2.44
N TYR A 97 8.12 -2.60 3.03
CA TYR A 97 7.96 -3.92 3.65
C TYR A 97 6.93 -4.71 2.87
N ARG A 98 7.08 -6.04 2.82
CA ARG A 98 6.12 -6.92 2.16
C ARG A 98 5.58 -7.95 3.14
N GLN A 99 4.25 -8.15 3.09
CA GLN A 99 3.53 -9.20 3.78
C GLN A 99 2.52 -9.83 2.80
N LYS A 100 2.19 -11.09 3.01
CA LYS A 100 1.03 -11.69 2.33
C LYS A 100 -0.27 -11.23 2.99
N GLY A 101 -1.34 -11.10 2.21
CA GLY A 101 -2.65 -10.70 2.74
C GLY A 101 -3.11 -11.58 3.90
N TYR A 102 -2.90 -12.89 3.81
CA TYR A 102 -3.28 -13.85 4.87
C TYR A 102 -2.43 -13.72 6.15
N GLU A 103 -1.23 -13.17 6.09
CA GLU A 103 -0.37 -12.94 7.27
C GLU A 103 -0.84 -11.74 8.12
N ILE A 104 -1.69 -10.87 7.57
CA ILE A 104 -2.25 -9.75 8.32
C ILE A 104 -3.31 -10.30 9.28
N PRO A 105 -3.25 -9.97 10.59
CA PRO A 105 -4.18 -10.48 11.58
C PRO A 105 -5.62 -10.14 11.26
N GLU A 106 -6.50 -11.15 11.31
CA GLU A 106 -7.92 -10.94 11.19
C GLU A 106 -8.49 -10.37 12.48
N ALA A 107 -9.40 -9.41 12.36
CA ALA A 107 -10.08 -8.85 13.51
C ALA A 107 -11.51 -8.42 13.17
N GLY A 108 -12.38 -8.53 14.15
CA GLY A 108 -13.78 -8.14 14.02
C GLY A 108 -13.93 -6.65 13.70
N ARG A 109 -15.09 -6.27 13.19
CA ARG A 109 -15.40 -4.91 12.71
C ARG A 109 -15.15 -3.82 13.74
N GLN A 110 -15.51 -4.08 15.02
CA GLN A 110 -15.34 -3.14 16.13
C GLN A 110 -13.98 -3.29 16.85
N ALA A 111 -13.21 -4.32 16.54
CA ALA A 111 -11.91 -4.53 17.15
C ALA A 111 -10.91 -3.49 16.63
N LYS A 112 -9.98 -3.09 17.49
CA LYS A 112 -8.93 -2.10 17.17
C LYS A 112 -7.92 -2.64 16.18
N GLY A 113 -7.67 -3.96 16.18
CA GLY A 113 -6.64 -4.61 15.37
C GLY A 113 -5.31 -4.75 16.11
N THR A 114 -4.25 -5.09 15.37
CA THR A 114 -2.90 -5.29 15.89
C THR A 114 -2.05 -4.05 15.62
N PHE A 115 -1.22 -3.65 16.57
CA PHE A 115 -0.30 -2.53 16.38
C PHE A 115 0.73 -2.88 15.29
N ILE A 116 0.88 -2.02 14.30
CA ILE A 116 1.63 -2.34 13.06
C ILE A 116 3.10 -2.69 13.31
N ARG A 117 3.72 -2.13 14.37
CA ARG A 117 5.10 -2.47 14.75
C ARG A 117 5.26 -3.91 15.25
N ASN A 118 4.18 -4.59 15.62
CA ASN A 118 4.21 -6.02 15.93
C ASN A 118 4.24 -6.89 14.65
N LEU A 119 3.79 -6.33 13.53
CA LEU A 119 3.78 -6.99 12.23
C LEU A 119 5.03 -6.66 11.41
N LEU A 120 5.42 -5.39 11.39
CA LEU A 120 6.54 -4.87 10.61
C LEU A 120 7.63 -4.31 11.53
N PRO A 121 8.93 -4.58 11.26
CA PRO A 121 10.04 -4.08 12.06
C PRO A 121 10.33 -2.60 11.75
N LEU A 122 9.36 -1.73 11.97
CA LEU A 122 9.48 -0.30 11.75
C LEU A 122 10.48 0.31 12.75
N VAL A 123 11.35 1.18 12.24
CA VAL A 123 12.29 1.93 13.10
C VAL A 123 11.60 3.12 13.77
N GLU A 124 12.31 3.82 14.63
CA GLU A 124 11.77 4.99 15.33
C GLU A 124 11.35 6.09 14.33
N ASN A 125 10.21 6.74 14.58
CA ASN A 125 9.60 7.77 13.71
C ASN A 125 9.22 7.31 12.30
N GLU A 126 9.33 6.02 12.00
CA GLU A 126 8.86 5.46 10.73
C GLU A 126 7.33 5.26 10.77
N LYS A 127 6.65 5.80 9.75
CA LYS A 127 5.19 5.75 9.60
C LYS A 127 4.83 5.23 8.21
N ILE A 128 3.71 4.50 8.12
CA ILE A 128 3.18 4.08 6.81
C ILE A 128 2.58 5.30 6.11
N THR A 129 2.96 5.49 4.86
CA THR A 129 2.45 6.56 3.98
C THR A 129 1.58 6.03 2.86
N ALA A 130 1.84 4.80 2.40
CA ALA A 130 1.03 4.16 1.37
C ALA A 130 1.00 2.65 1.56
N ILE A 131 -0.10 2.01 1.15
CA ILE A 131 -0.26 0.57 1.07
C ILE A 131 -0.76 0.18 -0.32
N ILE A 132 -0.12 -0.82 -0.91
CA ILE A 132 -0.42 -1.27 -2.27
C ILE A 132 -0.53 -2.78 -2.30
N ALA A 133 -1.60 -3.30 -2.89
CA ALA A 133 -1.73 -4.72 -3.20
C ALA A 133 -1.14 -5.00 -4.59
N VAL A 134 -0.28 -6.01 -4.63
CA VAL A 134 0.31 -6.52 -5.87
C VAL A 134 -0.08 -7.98 -5.97
N LYS A 135 -0.77 -8.35 -7.06
CA LYS A 135 -1.22 -9.72 -7.27
C LYS A 135 -0.06 -10.70 -7.33
N THR A 136 -0.29 -11.89 -6.81
CA THR A 136 0.67 -13.00 -6.90
C THR A 136 0.53 -13.65 -8.27
N GLY A 137 1.45 -13.35 -9.19
CA GLY A 137 1.44 -13.91 -10.54
C GLY A 137 2.33 -13.07 -11.45
N ILE A 138 3.34 -13.69 -12.03
CA ILE A 138 4.52 -12.99 -12.59
C ILE A 138 4.21 -12.24 -13.89
N SER A 139 3.16 -12.59 -14.64
CA SER A 139 2.95 -12.08 -16.00
C SER A 139 2.18 -10.75 -16.10
N GLU A 140 1.36 -10.42 -15.10
CA GLU A 140 0.53 -9.21 -15.15
C GLU A 140 1.23 -7.95 -14.63
N ASP A 141 2.26 -8.10 -13.80
CA ASP A 141 2.95 -6.97 -13.15
C ASP A 141 4.20 -6.48 -13.89
N GLU A 142 4.61 -7.13 -14.99
CA GLU A 142 5.82 -6.74 -15.73
C GLU A 142 5.74 -5.34 -16.33
N ASN A 143 4.54 -4.85 -16.61
CA ASN A 143 4.29 -3.51 -17.16
C ASN A 143 3.73 -2.53 -16.14
N LYS A 144 3.75 -2.87 -14.84
CA LYS A 144 3.30 -1.97 -13.78
C LYS A 144 4.45 -1.27 -13.09
N PHE A 145 4.18 -0.06 -12.68
CA PHE A 145 5.15 0.79 -12.01
C PHE A 145 4.62 1.27 -10.67
N LEU A 146 5.53 1.55 -9.77
CA LEU A 146 5.29 2.28 -8.55
C LEU A 146 5.78 3.70 -8.77
N PHE A 147 4.84 4.64 -8.75
CA PHE A 147 5.12 6.06 -8.86
C PHE A 147 5.14 6.66 -7.46
N MET A 148 6.22 7.31 -7.08
CA MET A 148 6.50 7.79 -5.73
C MET A 148 6.69 9.30 -5.77
N ALA A 149 6.26 9.97 -4.71
CA ALA A 149 6.48 11.42 -4.55
C ALA A 149 6.93 11.75 -3.12
N THR A 150 7.82 12.74 -3.01
CA THR A 150 8.34 13.23 -1.74
C THR A 150 7.81 14.61 -1.41
N ASN A 151 7.85 15.00 -0.14
CA ASN A 151 7.46 16.32 0.33
C ASN A 151 8.29 17.48 -0.30
N LYS A 152 9.47 17.17 -0.83
CA LYS A 152 10.36 18.13 -1.55
C LYS A 152 10.04 18.23 -3.05
N GLY A 153 8.99 17.55 -3.54
CA GLY A 153 8.60 17.58 -4.95
C GLY A 153 9.46 16.72 -5.86
N VAL A 154 10.24 15.80 -5.30
CA VAL A 154 10.95 14.77 -6.04
C VAL A 154 9.97 13.64 -6.36
N ILE A 155 10.05 13.10 -7.57
CA ILE A 155 9.24 11.99 -8.04
C ILE A 155 10.13 10.88 -8.58
N LYS A 156 9.60 9.66 -8.52
CA LYS A 156 10.31 8.49 -9.01
C LYS A 156 9.34 7.44 -9.55
N LYS A 157 9.67 6.86 -10.68
CA LYS A 157 8.96 5.75 -11.30
C LYS A 157 9.86 4.51 -11.27
N THR A 158 9.39 3.42 -10.67
CA THR A 158 10.16 2.17 -10.54
C THR A 158 9.27 0.99 -10.93
N SER A 159 9.80 0.03 -11.69
CA SER A 159 9.05 -1.19 -12.02
C SER A 159 8.70 -1.98 -10.76
N VAL A 160 7.48 -2.52 -10.69
CA VAL A 160 7.04 -3.42 -9.61
C VAL A 160 7.98 -4.62 -9.47
N SER A 161 8.57 -5.09 -10.56
CA SER A 161 9.51 -6.21 -10.59
C SER A 161 10.73 -6.02 -9.68
N GLU A 162 11.18 -4.77 -9.46
CA GLU A 162 12.29 -4.44 -8.56
C GLU A 162 11.99 -4.76 -7.08
N PHE A 163 10.71 -4.96 -6.74
CA PHE A 163 10.23 -5.22 -5.39
C PHE A 163 9.89 -6.69 -5.14
N LYS A 164 10.05 -7.58 -6.13
CA LYS A 164 9.82 -9.03 -5.98
C LYS A 164 10.60 -9.66 -4.82
N THR A 165 11.79 -9.12 -4.53
CA THR A 165 12.65 -9.56 -3.43
C THR A 165 12.38 -8.82 -2.11
N ALA A 166 11.36 -7.95 -2.05
CA ALA A 166 11.00 -7.29 -0.82
C ALA A 166 10.69 -8.36 0.24
N ARG A 167 11.25 -8.19 1.42
CA ARG A 167 11.15 -9.12 2.54
C ARG A 167 10.53 -8.40 3.74
N ARG A 168 10.18 -9.18 4.74
CA ARG A 168 9.72 -8.68 6.03
C ARG A 168 10.72 -7.71 6.71
N ALA A 169 12.02 -7.86 6.43
CA ALA A 169 13.07 -6.99 6.95
C ALA A 169 13.10 -5.57 6.33
N GLY A 170 12.30 -5.35 5.28
CA GLY A 170 12.25 -4.08 4.55
C GLY A 170 13.39 -3.90 3.55
N LEU A 171 13.11 -3.11 2.51
CA LEU A 171 14.06 -2.68 1.49
C LEU A 171 13.97 -1.17 1.31
N ILE A 172 15.04 -0.57 0.79
CA ILE A 172 15.00 0.83 0.33
C ILE A 172 14.19 0.87 -0.97
N ALA A 173 13.13 1.67 -0.99
CA ALA A 173 12.30 1.93 -2.16
C ALA A 173 12.75 3.19 -2.90
N ILE A 174 13.21 4.19 -2.18
CA ILE A 174 13.75 5.46 -2.69
C ILE A 174 14.81 5.95 -1.70
N ASN A 175 15.92 6.50 -2.20
CA ASN A 175 16.86 7.23 -1.36
C ASN A 175 16.33 8.65 -1.16
N LEU A 176 16.26 9.06 0.09
CA LEU A 176 15.81 10.39 0.50
C LEU A 176 16.99 11.20 1.02
N ASP A 177 16.94 12.50 0.82
CA ASP A 177 17.84 13.44 1.47
C ASP A 177 17.41 13.69 2.93
N ASP A 178 18.26 14.38 3.68
CA ASP A 178 17.91 14.84 5.03
C ASP A 178 16.65 15.73 4.95
N ASP A 179 15.73 15.58 5.90
CA ASP A 179 14.44 16.28 5.98
C ASP A 179 13.51 16.03 4.76
N GLU A 180 13.72 14.95 4.04
CA GLU A 180 12.85 14.52 2.96
C GLU A 180 12.02 13.31 3.39
N ASP A 181 10.71 13.39 3.18
CA ASP A 181 9.77 12.31 3.47
C ASP A 181 9.09 11.85 2.18
N LEU A 182 8.96 10.53 2.01
CA LEU A 182 8.06 9.93 1.02
C LEU A 182 6.63 10.18 1.49
N ILE A 183 5.82 10.86 0.66
CA ILE A 183 4.45 11.22 1.04
C ILE A 183 3.39 10.29 0.45
N ASP A 184 3.62 9.75 -0.74
CA ASP A 184 2.66 8.86 -1.39
C ASP A 184 3.33 7.94 -2.42
N VAL A 185 2.66 6.80 -2.68
CA VAL A 185 3.03 5.84 -3.73
C VAL A 185 1.76 5.36 -4.41
N LYS A 186 1.76 5.36 -5.74
CA LYS A 186 0.64 4.86 -6.57
C LYS A 186 1.12 3.74 -7.48
N LEU A 187 0.25 2.77 -7.72
CA LEU A 187 0.46 1.73 -8.73
C LEU A 187 -0.07 2.24 -10.07
N THR A 188 0.78 2.24 -11.10
CA THR A 188 0.45 2.77 -12.42
C THR A 188 0.77 1.76 -13.52
N SER A 189 0.19 1.96 -14.72
CA SER A 189 0.33 1.08 -15.88
C SER A 189 1.31 1.60 -16.95
N GLY A 190 1.97 2.73 -16.70
CA GLY A 190 2.87 3.35 -17.67
C GLY A 190 2.27 4.50 -18.48
N HIS A 191 0.95 4.71 -18.38
CA HIS A 191 0.19 5.66 -19.18
C HIS A 191 -0.69 6.62 -18.36
N HIS A 192 -0.58 6.59 -17.03
CA HIS A 192 -1.36 7.46 -16.17
C HIS A 192 -0.89 8.91 -16.24
N ASP A 193 -1.83 9.82 -16.06
CA ASP A 193 -1.52 11.19 -15.73
C ASP A 193 -1.32 11.32 -14.22
N ILE A 194 -0.27 12.01 -13.84
CA ILE A 194 0.09 12.27 -12.45
C ILE A 194 -0.27 13.72 -12.13
N LEU A 195 -0.98 13.89 -11.02
CA LEU A 195 -1.29 15.19 -10.44
C LEU A 195 -0.51 15.35 -9.14
N LEU A 196 0.26 16.42 -9.05
CA LEU A 196 0.95 16.82 -7.82
C LEU A 196 0.32 18.11 -7.31
N ALA A 197 0.06 18.18 -6.00
CA ALA A 197 -0.50 19.38 -5.37
C ALA A 197 0.32 19.80 -4.15
N THR A 198 0.57 21.11 -4.03
CA THR A 198 1.34 21.69 -2.94
C THR A 198 0.43 22.32 -1.88
N ARG A 199 0.96 22.52 -0.68
CA ARG A 199 0.23 23.16 0.43
C ARG A 199 -0.24 24.56 0.10
N ASP A 200 0.54 25.32 -0.66
CA ASP A 200 0.22 26.70 -1.02
C ASP A 200 -0.72 26.81 -2.24
N GLY A 201 -1.30 25.64 -2.68
CA GLY A 201 -2.33 25.60 -3.71
C GLY A 201 -1.80 25.55 -5.16
N TYR A 202 -0.52 25.29 -5.38
CA TYR A 202 0.02 25.03 -6.71
C TYR A 202 -0.16 23.58 -7.08
N ALA A 203 -0.47 23.31 -8.34
CA ALA A 203 -0.59 21.96 -8.87
C ALA A 203 0.07 21.84 -10.25
N ILE A 204 0.52 20.64 -10.59
CA ILE A 204 0.99 20.28 -11.92
C ILE A 204 0.42 18.93 -12.31
N ARG A 205 -0.01 18.81 -13.58
CA ARG A 205 -0.40 17.55 -14.20
C ARG A 205 0.55 17.24 -15.35
N PHE A 206 1.01 16.01 -15.45
CA PHE A 206 1.86 15.53 -16.53
C PHE A 206 1.63 14.03 -16.74
N ASN A 207 1.99 13.51 -17.91
CA ASN A 207 1.90 12.08 -18.16
C ASN A 207 3.11 11.35 -17.58
N GLU A 208 2.90 10.18 -16.96
CA GLU A 208 3.98 9.39 -16.36
C GLU A 208 5.02 8.89 -17.38
N SER A 209 4.70 8.89 -18.69
CA SER A 209 5.66 8.56 -19.75
C SER A 209 6.81 9.57 -19.85
N ASP A 210 6.60 10.80 -19.36
CA ASP A 210 7.65 11.83 -19.30
C ASP A 210 8.73 11.49 -18.26
N VAL A 211 8.44 10.52 -17.37
CA VAL A 211 9.35 10.06 -16.33
C VAL A 211 9.88 8.68 -16.69
N ARG A 212 11.17 8.59 -16.97
CA ARG A 212 11.81 7.29 -17.23
C ARG A 212 11.79 6.40 -15.98
N PRO A 213 11.61 5.08 -16.14
CA PRO A 213 11.78 4.16 -15.03
C PRO A 213 13.20 4.20 -14.46
N MET A 214 13.32 4.13 -13.15
CA MET A 214 14.58 4.18 -12.40
C MET A 214 14.68 3.00 -11.46
N GLY A 215 15.91 2.57 -11.18
CA GLY A 215 16.18 1.51 -10.22
C GLY A 215 15.79 1.90 -8.80
N ARG A 216 15.56 0.89 -7.95
CA ARG A 216 15.02 1.04 -6.60
C ARG A 216 15.81 2.01 -5.71
N THR A 217 17.13 2.00 -5.79
CA THR A 217 18.01 2.85 -4.96
C THR A 217 18.28 4.24 -5.54
N ALA A 218 17.62 4.63 -6.65
CA ALA A 218 17.74 5.98 -7.17
C ALA A 218 17.01 6.98 -6.26
N HIS A 219 17.48 8.23 -6.25
CA HIS A 219 16.83 9.34 -5.54
C HIS A 219 15.56 9.82 -6.26
N GLY A 220 15.55 9.85 -7.59
CA GLY A 220 14.43 10.35 -8.39
C GLY A 220 14.80 11.58 -9.20
N VAL A 221 13.78 12.27 -9.71
CA VAL A 221 13.87 13.51 -10.47
C VAL A 221 12.90 14.54 -9.94
N ARG A 222 13.12 15.80 -10.23
CA ARG A 222 12.21 16.87 -9.85
C ARG A 222 10.90 16.79 -10.62
N GLY A 223 9.78 16.61 -9.91
CA GLY A 223 8.43 16.61 -10.48
C GLY A 223 7.80 17.98 -10.50
N ILE A 224 8.02 18.78 -9.44
CA ILE A 224 7.54 20.13 -9.31
C ILE A 224 8.60 21.00 -8.65
N THR A 225 8.69 22.27 -9.07
CA THR A 225 9.55 23.27 -8.40
C THR A 225 8.74 23.96 -7.31
N LEU A 226 9.08 23.69 -6.06
CA LEU A 226 8.43 24.29 -4.90
C LEU A 226 8.90 25.73 -4.73
N ARG A 227 7.98 26.60 -4.32
CA ARG A 227 8.29 27.96 -3.88
C ARG A 227 8.86 27.95 -2.46
N HIS A 228 9.33 29.11 -1.99
CA HIS A 228 9.92 29.23 -0.65
C HIS A 228 8.91 28.78 0.43
N HIS A 229 9.33 27.83 1.27
CA HIS A 229 8.54 27.23 2.37
C HIS A 229 7.32 26.39 1.95
N ASP A 230 7.08 26.20 0.65
CA ASP A 230 6.02 25.30 0.18
C ASP A 230 6.47 23.82 0.26
N VAL A 231 5.53 22.93 0.37
CA VAL A 231 5.76 21.48 0.40
C VAL A 231 4.75 20.76 -0.49
N LEU A 232 5.15 19.67 -1.11
CA LEU A 232 4.23 18.78 -1.78
C LEU A 232 3.42 18.03 -0.71
N VAL A 233 2.08 18.05 -0.81
CA VAL A 233 1.19 17.45 0.18
C VAL A 233 0.39 16.29 -0.38
N SER A 234 0.24 16.20 -1.70
CA SER A 234 -0.57 15.15 -2.33
C SER A 234 -0.06 14.80 -3.71
N MET A 235 -0.20 13.53 -4.05
CA MET A 235 -0.06 13.00 -5.38
C MET A 235 -1.27 12.13 -5.70
N ASP A 236 -1.79 12.25 -6.91
CA ASP A 236 -2.78 11.30 -7.41
C ASP A 236 -2.49 10.91 -8.85
N SER A 237 -3.11 9.83 -9.31
CA SER A 237 -2.96 9.32 -10.66
C SER A 237 -4.32 9.02 -11.27
N CYS A 238 -4.52 9.40 -12.53
CA CYS A 238 -5.72 9.07 -13.28
C CYS A 238 -5.37 8.46 -14.64
N GLU A 239 -6.24 7.59 -15.12
CA GLU A 239 -6.15 7.02 -16.44
C GLU A 239 -7.12 7.77 -17.36
N GLY A 240 -6.58 8.48 -18.35
CA GLY A 240 -7.36 9.32 -19.27
C GLY A 240 -7.93 10.60 -18.64
N ASP A 241 -8.93 11.21 -19.31
CA ASP A 241 -9.51 12.52 -18.96
C ASP A 241 -10.79 12.44 -18.09
N SER A 242 -11.11 11.28 -17.51
CA SER A 242 -12.39 11.02 -16.83
C SER A 242 -12.34 11.22 -15.30
N GLY A 243 -11.29 11.81 -14.75
CA GLY A 243 -11.11 12.02 -13.31
C GLY A 243 -11.68 13.35 -12.82
N GLU A 244 -12.29 13.35 -11.63
CA GLU A 244 -12.64 14.55 -10.88
C GLU A 244 -11.66 14.75 -9.73
N VAL A 245 -11.25 15.98 -9.47
CA VAL A 245 -10.34 16.32 -8.38
C VAL A 245 -11.13 16.97 -7.24
N LEU A 246 -11.06 16.37 -6.06
CA LEU A 246 -11.59 16.96 -4.84
C LEU A 246 -10.44 17.60 -4.04
N THR A 247 -10.54 18.90 -3.81
CA THR A 247 -9.62 19.64 -2.94
C THR A 247 -10.33 20.01 -1.63
N VAL A 248 -9.62 19.82 -0.52
CA VAL A 248 -10.12 20.19 0.81
C VAL A 248 -9.07 21.11 1.45
N THR A 249 -9.51 22.28 1.89
CA THR A 249 -8.67 23.26 2.59
C THR A 249 -9.06 23.32 4.07
N GLU A 250 -8.10 23.63 4.92
CA GLU A 250 -8.40 24.06 6.29
C GLU A 250 -8.98 25.50 6.18
N GLY A 251 -10.26 25.66 6.59
CA GLY A 251 -11.02 26.91 6.47
C GLY A 251 -10.60 27.98 7.46
#